data_d6e50a1dfa18352ac03b24c0f34fd149
#
_entry.id   d6e50a1dfa18352ac03b24c0f34fd149
#
_cell.length_a   1.000
_cell.length_b   1.000
_cell.length_c   1.000
_cell.angle_alpha   90.00
_cell.angle_beta   90.00
_cell.angle_gamma   90.00
#
_symmetry.space_group_name_H-M   'P 1'
#
loop_
_entity.id
_entity.type
_entity.pdbx_description
1 polymer ?
#
loop_
_entity_poly.entity_id
_entity_poly.type
_entity_poly.pdbx_seq_one_letter_code
_entity_poly.pdbx_strand_id
1 'polypeptide(L)'
;MRIIDYKTGKKQFKLSDILYGINLQMLLYLHSIEASGGDKYGEIVPAGILYMPATVPYISSDSLKSIDKLPDELNKELKMNGLLLKDTEIIHGMDKTDVATYIPVKIKAGEPVSSTSLATLAEFGKIFKKVDMLIAEMGKNIYNGNIEAKPLKGGHDSCEHCPYDSVCAYRQSNPITCFSVDNKTVIEEITNEINGKEE
;
A
#
# COMPACT_ATOMS: atom_id res chain seq x y z
N MET A 1 5.39 -3.59 -15.11
CA MET A 1 6.32 -3.81 -13.95
C MET A 1 5.52 -3.93 -12.66
N ARG A 2 5.83 -4.89 -11.79
CA ARG A 2 5.25 -5.01 -10.43
C ARG A 2 6.37 -5.10 -9.40
N ILE A 3 6.12 -4.62 -8.18
CA ILE A 3 7.02 -4.78 -7.04
C ILE A 3 6.41 -5.77 -6.06
N ILE A 4 7.18 -6.74 -5.61
CA ILE A 4 6.77 -7.71 -4.59
C ILE A 4 7.76 -7.62 -3.43
N ASP A 5 7.24 -7.46 -2.23
CA ASP A 5 8.01 -7.41 -1.00
C ASP A 5 7.57 -8.55 -0.06
N TYR A 6 8.53 -9.35 0.38
CA TYR A 6 8.30 -10.50 1.25
C TYR A 6 8.19 -10.05 2.71
N LYS A 7 7.09 -10.42 3.38
CA LYS A 7 6.85 -10.04 4.76
C LYS A 7 6.73 -11.27 5.68
N THR A 8 7.56 -11.31 6.70
CA THR A 8 7.51 -12.36 7.74
C THR A 8 6.39 -12.12 8.75
N GLY A 9 5.80 -10.92 8.79
CA GLY A 9 4.64 -10.55 9.61
C GLY A 9 3.40 -10.28 8.78
N LYS A 10 2.24 -10.17 9.44
CA LYS A 10 0.98 -9.77 8.81
C LYS A 10 1.01 -8.26 8.50
N LYS A 11 1.50 -7.89 7.32
CA LYS A 11 1.49 -6.51 6.82
C LYS A 11 0.31 -6.34 5.87
N GLN A 12 -0.52 -5.33 6.11
CA GLN A 12 -1.59 -4.95 5.18
C GLN A 12 -1.23 -3.63 4.50
N PHE A 13 -1.48 -3.56 3.20
CA PHE A 13 -1.41 -2.32 2.45
C PHE A 13 -2.72 -1.54 2.63
N LYS A 14 -2.62 -0.27 2.98
CA LYS A 14 -3.74 0.67 3.03
C LYS A 14 -3.35 1.91 2.23
N LEU A 15 -4.13 2.24 1.20
CA LEU A 15 -3.84 3.42 0.40
C LEU A 15 -3.95 4.72 1.22
N SER A 16 -4.81 4.74 2.24
CA SER A 16 -4.94 5.89 3.16
C SER A 16 -3.66 6.27 3.88
N ASP A 17 -2.71 5.35 4.02
CA ASP A 17 -1.42 5.62 4.66
C ASP A 17 -0.60 6.69 3.90
N ILE A 18 -0.81 6.83 2.59
CA ILE A 18 -0.13 7.82 1.77
C ILE A 18 -0.49 9.27 2.17
N LEU A 19 -1.71 9.50 2.66
CA LEU A 19 -2.15 10.83 3.12
C LEU A 19 -1.28 11.35 4.28
N TYR A 20 -0.70 10.44 5.04
CA TYR A 20 0.13 10.72 6.21
C TYR A 20 1.64 10.50 5.97
N GLY A 21 2.04 10.21 4.74
CA GLY A 21 3.44 9.97 4.38
C GLY A 21 4.04 8.69 4.95
N ILE A 22 3.23 7.68 5.27
CA ILE A 22 3.69 6.39 5.80
C ILE A 22 3.51 5.26 4.78
N ASN A 23 4.27 4.18 4.96
CA ASN A 23 4.24 2.98 4.09
C ASN A 23 4.52 3.27 2.60
N LEU A 24 5.30 4.30 2.28
CA LEU A 24 5.58 4.76 0.91
C LEU A 24 6.55 3.87 0.14
N GLN A 25 7.33 3.02 0.80
CA GLN A 25 8.47 2.27 0.23
C GLN A 25 8.16 1.59 -1.10
N MET A 26 7.08 0.84 -1.17
CA MET A 26 6.72 0.08 -2.37
C MET A 26 6.28 0.98 -3.53
N LEU A 27 5.55 2.04 -3.20
CA LEU A 27 5.12 3.04 -4.19
C LEU A 27 6.32 3.81 -4.73
N LEU A 28 7.28 4.17 -3.86
CA LEU A 28 8.54 4.79 -4.24
C LEU A 28 9.34 3.93 -5.22
N TYR A 29 9.48 2.65 -4.93
CA TYR A 29 10.21 1.73 -5.81
C TYR A 29 9.53 1.63 -7.17
N LEU A 30 8.20 1.44 -7.21
CA LEU A 30 7.46 1.33 -8.45
C LEU A 30 7.56 2.63 -9.27
N HIS A 31 7.37 3.79 -8.62
CA HIS A 31 7.46 5.09 -9.27
C HIS A 31 8.88 5.39 -9.78
N SER A 32 9.91 5.11 -8.97
CA SER A 32 11.31 5.33 -9.40
C SER A 32 11.69 4.48 -10.62
N ILE A 33 11.23 3.24 -10.68
CA ILE A 33 11.50 2.36 -11.82
C ILE A 33 10.68 2.80 -13.04
N GLU A 34 9.43 3.21 -12.86
CA GLU A 34 8.60 3.73 -13.96
C GLU A 34 9.21 5.00 -14.55
N ALA A 35 9.63 5.94 -13.71
CA ALA A 35 10.19 7.22 -14.12
C ALA A 35 11.60 7.13 -14.75
N SER A 36 12.44 6.19 -14.29
CA SER A 36 13.88 6.14 -14.65
C SER A 36 14.34 4.85 -15.31
N GLY A 37 13.46 3.86 -15.44
CA GLY A 37 13.82 2.53 -15.94
C GLY A 37 13.73 2.37 -17.45
N GLY A 38 13.25 3.38 -18.18
CA GLY A 38 12.97 3.32 -19.62
C GLY A 38 14.15 2.88 -20.46
N ASP A 39 15.34 3.39 -20.18
CA ASP A 39 16.57 3.03 -20.92
C ASP A 39 16.91 1.54 -20.82
N LYS A 40 16.59 0.91 -19.71
CA LYS A 40 16.93 -0.49 -19.45
C LYS A 40 15.81 -1.46 -19.79
N TYR A 41 14.57 -1.05 -19.59
CA TYR A 41 13.41 -1.95 -19.65
C TYR A 41 12.39 -1.58 -20.73
N GLY A 42 12.61 -0.49 -21.48
CA GLY A 42 11.63 0.05 -22.42
C GLY A 42 10.47 0.74 -21.74
N GLU A 43 9.32 0.79 -22.39
CA GLU A 43 8.11 1.37 -21.82
C GLU A 43 7.63 0.56 -20.62
N ILE A 44 7.48 1.23 -19.47
CA ILE A 44 7.11 0.60 -18.20
C ILE A 44 5.70 1.02 -17.80
N VAL A 45 4.80 0.05 -17.73
CA VAL A 45 3.48 0.24 -17.15
C VAL A 45 3.50 -0.21 -15.68
N PRO A 46 3.08 0.61 -14.71
CA PRO A 46 3.01 0.25 -13.29
C PRO A 46 1.88 -0.75 -13.07
N ALA A 47 2.22 -2.04 -13.00
CA ALA A 47 1.26 -3.12 -12.82
C ALA A 47 0.81 -3.30 -11.36
N GLY A 48 1.58 -2.77 -10.40
CA GLY A 48 1.19 -2.72 -8.99
C GLY A 48 2.27 -3.11 -8.00
N ILE A 49 1.87 -3.11 -6.75
CA ILE A 49 2.68 -3.46 -5.58
C ILE A 49 1.99 -4.55 -4.76
N LEU A 50 2.74 -5.51 -4.26
CA LEU A 50 2.22 -6.65 -3.49
C LEU A 50 3.11 -6.95 -2.29
N TYR A 51 2.50 -7.11 -1.12
CA TYR A 51 3.10 -7.78 0.02
C TYR A 51 2.81 -9.26 -0.05
N MET A 52 3.86 -10.08 -0.10
CA MET A 52 3.76 -11.53 -0.15
C MET A 52 4.09 -12.11 1.23
N PRO A 53 3.18 -12.85 1.87
CA PRO A 53 3.46 -13.54 3.11
C PRO A 53 4.62 -14.54 2.91
N ALA A 54 5.66 -14.43 3.74
CA ALA A 54 6.86 -15.29 3.71
C ALA A 54 6.96 -16.14 4.99
N THR A 55 5.83 -16.53 5.54
CA THR A 55 5.73 -17.38 6.73
C THR A 55 5.01 -18.68 6.38
N VAL A 56 5.34 -19.74 7.12
CA VAL A 56 4.53 -20.97 7.08
C VAL A 56 3.25 -20.68 7.86
N PRO A 57 2.08 -20.69 7.22
CA PRO A 57 0.83 -20.42 7.91
C PRO A 57 0.52 -21.53 8.92
N TYR A 58 0.14 -21.13 10.12
CA TYR A 58 -0.37 -22.03 11.14
C TYR A 58 -1.89 -21.90 11.20
N ILE A 59 -2.59 -23.00 10.90
CA ILE A 59 -4.05 -23.05 10.97
C ILE A 59 -4.44 -23.66 12.31
N SER A 60 -4.98 -22.85 13.22
CA SER A 60 -5.58 -23.29 14.47
C SER A 60 -7.07 -23.55 14.27
N SER A 61 -7.59 -24.61 14.84
CA SER A 61 -9.02 -24.95 14.79
C SER A 61 -9.46 -25.61 16.10
N ASP A 62 -10.58 -25.17 16.63
CA ASP A 62 -11.21 -25.74 17.83
C ASP A 62 -11.98 -27.05 17.52
N SER A 63 -12.05 -27.46 16.27
CA SER A 63 -12.67 -28.70 15.81
C SER A 63 -11.85 -29.36 14.72
N LEU A 64 -12.00 -30.68 14.56
CA LEU A 64 -11.43 -31.42 13.44
C LEU A 64 -12.04 -30.88 12.15
N LYS A 65 -11.26 -30.09 11.43
CA LYS A 65 -11.63 -29.61 10.08
C LYS A 65 -11.44 -30.74 9.08
N SER A 66 -12.31 -30.79 8.09
CA SER A 66 -12.12 -31.69 6.95
C SER A 66 -10.80 -31.38 6.27
N ILE A 67 -9.98 -32.41 6.05
CA ILE A 67 -8.69 -32.32 5.35
C ILE A 67 -8.87 -31.69 3.97
N ASP A 68 -10.02 -31.90 3.34
CA ASP A 68 -10.34 -31.38 2.00
C ASP A 68 -10.41 -29.83 1.95
N LYS A 69 -10.67 -29.16 3.08
CA LYS A 69 -10.73 -27.68 3.17
C LYS A 69 -9.40 -27.03 3.53
N LEU A 70 -8.41 -27.81 3.92
CA LEU A 70 -7.11 -27.31 4.35
C LEU A 70 -6.36 -26.52 3.25
N PRO A 71 -6.34 -26.96 1.98
CA PRO A 71 -5.70 -26.20 0.90
C PRO A 71 -6.33 -24.82 0.70
N ASP A 72 -7.64 -24.68 0.79
CA ASP A 72 -8.32 -23.38 0.61
C ASP A 72 -8.02 -22.41 1.76
N GLU A 73 -7.88 -22.94 2.99
CA GLU A 73 -7.50 -22.12 4.14
C GLU A 73 -6.05 -21.69 4.06
N LEU A 74 -5.15 -22.56 3.65
CA LEU A 74 -3.74 -22.23 3.40
C LEU A 74 -3.62 -21.15 2.32
N ASN A 75 -4.34 -21.28 1.22
CA ASN A 75 -4.35 -20.28 0.15
C ASN A 75 -4.85 -18.92 0.63
N LYS A 76 -5.83 -18.87 1.55
CA LYS A 76 -6.29 -17.60 2.14
C LYS A 76 -5.21 -16.93 3.00
N GLU A 77 -4.49 -17.70 3.80
CA GLU A 77 -3.40 -17.17 4.65
C GLU A 77 -2.19 -16.71 3.81
N LEU A 78 -1.94 -17.35 2.67
CA LEU A 78 -0.86 -17.02 1.75
C LEU A 78 -1.24 -15.97 0.70
N LYS A 79 -2.49 -15.53 0.68
CA LYS A 79 -2.95 -14.53 -0.28
C LYS A 79 -2.20 -13.23 -0.08
N MET A 80 -1.61 -12.73 -1.16
CA MET A 80 -0.94 -11.44 -1.18
C MET A 80 -1.93 -10.29 -0.91
N ASN A 81 -1.42 -9.15 -0.47
CA ASN A 81 -2.20 -7.92 -0.38
C ASN A 81 -1.42 -6.76 -0.99
N GLY A 82 -2.12 -5.73 -1.48
CA GLY A 82 -1.49 -4.61 -2.16
C GLY A 82 -2.45 -3.87 -3.08
N LEU A 83 -1.89 -3.12 -4.01
CA LEU A 83 -2.61 -2.34 -5.01
C LEU A 83 -2.14 -2.75 -6.41
N LEU A 84 -3.06 -3.12 -7.28
CA LEU A 84 -2.81 -3.60 -8.63
C LEU A 84 -3.47 -2.69 -9.67
N LEU A 85 -2.90 -2.65 -10.85
CA LEU A 85 -3.52 -1.98 -11.99
C LEU A 85 -4.81 -2.71 -12.38
N LYS A 86 -5.88 -1.95 -12.57
CA LYS A 86 -7.16 -2.46 -13.06
C LYS A 86 -7.07 -2.72 -14.55
N ASP A 87 -6.42 -3.83 -14.88
CA ASP A 87 -6.23 -4.30 -16.25
C ASP A 87 -6.34 -5.83 -16.26
N THR A 88 -7.23 -6.35 -17.09
CA THR A 88 -7.57 -7.78 -17.12
C THR A 88 -6.41 -8.65 -17.60
N GLU A 89 -5.66 -8.20 -18.61
CA GLU A 89 -4.53 -8.96 -19.15
C GLU A 89 -3.38 -9.02 -18.15
N ILE A 90 -3.10 -7.90 -17.48
CA ILE A 90 -2.07 -7.81 -16.45
C ILE A 90 -2.43 -8.71 -15.27
N ILE A 91 -3.68 -8.71 -14.83
CA ILE A 91 -4.15 -9.56 -13.71
C ILE A 91 -4.04 -11.04 -14.08
N HIS A 92 -4.49 -11.45 -15.27
CA HIS A 92 -4.32 -12.83 -15.74
C HIS A 92 -2.86 -13.23 -15.95
N GLY A 93 -1.99 -12.28 -16.30
CA GLY A 93 -0.55 -12.51 -16.37
C GLY A 93 0.10 -12.73 -14.99
N MET A 94 -0.53 -12.25 -13.91
CA MET A 94 -0.05 -12.41 -12.53
C MET A 94 -0.56 -13.69 -11.88
N ASP A 95 -1.83 -14.03 -12.10
CA ASP A 95 -2.51 -15.19 -11.53
C ASP A 95 -3.41 -15.81 -12.59
N LYS A 96 -2.99 -16.97 -13.08
CA LYS A 96 -3.70 -17.71 -14.15
C LYS A 96 -4.91 -18.51 -13.66
N THR A 97 -5.20 -18.44 -12.37
CA THR A 97 -6.39 -19.12 -11.83
C THR A 97 -7.65 -18.33 -12.15
N ASP A 98 -8.74 -19.02 -12.45
CA ASP A 98 -10.03 -18.40 -12.82
C ASP A 98 -10.61 -17.50 -11.71
N VAL A 99 -10.15 -17.68 -10.48
CA VAL A 99 -10.64 -16.98 -9.28
C VAL A 99 -9.65 -16.01 -8.66
N ALA A 100 -8.46 -15.88 -9.23
CA ALA A 100 -7.35 -15.08 -8.67
C ALA A 100 -7.03 -15.49 -7.21
N THR A 101 -6.50 -16.69 -7.06
CA THR A 101 -6.26 -17.32 -5.75
C THR A 101 -5.22 -16.58 -4.92
N TYR A 102 -4.12 -16.12 -5.54
CA TYR A 102 -2.93 -15.62 -4.86
C TYR A 102 -2.86 -14.10 -4.74
N ILE A 103 -3.57 -13.37 -5.57
CA ILE A 103 -3.57 -11.89 -5.60
C ILE A 103 -4.86 -11.32 -4.99
N PRO A 104 -4.86 -10.06 -4.48
CA PRO A 104 -5.95 -9.50 -3.68
C PRO A 104 -7.15 -9.00 -4.51
N VAL A 105 -7.46 -9.68 -5.60
CA VAL A 105 -8.62 -9.37 -6.46
C VAL A 105 -9.51 -10.59 -6.62
N LYS A 106 -10.69 -10.42 -7.21
CA LYS A 106 -11.58 -11.48 -7.66
C LYS A 106 -11.89 -11.27 -9.13
N ILE A 107 -12.08 -12.34 -9.88
CA ILE A 107 -12.56 -12.26 -11.25
C ILE A 107 -14.08 -12.45 -11.24
N LYS A 108 -14.82 -11.52 -11.82
CA LYS A 108 -16.28 -11.60 -12.02
C LYS A 108 -16.61 -11.23 -13.45
N ALA A 109 -17.31 -12.14 -14.14
CA ALA A 109 -17.65 -11.96 -15.56
C ALA A 109 -16.44 -11.61 -16.46
N GLY A 110 -15.26 -12.18 -16.14
CA GLY A 110 -14.00 -11.91 -16.86
C GLY A 110 -13.24 -10.65 -16.43
N GLU A 111 -13.81 -9.84 -15.54
CA GLU A 111 -13.21 -8.58 -15.11
C GLU A 111 -12.66 -8.65 -13.67
N PRO A 112 -11.50 -8.02 -13.39
CA PRO A 112 -10.98 -7.92 -12.03
C PRO A 112 -11.82 -6.95 -11.19
N VAL A 113 -12.17 -7.40 -10.00
CA VAL A 113 -13.00 -6.65 -9.04
C VAL A 113 -12.34 -6.65 -7.67
N SER A 114 -12.17 -5.48 -7.09
CA SER A 114 -11.79 -5.26 -5.69
C SER A 114 -12.20 -3.85 -5.28
N SER A 115 -12.57 -3.66 -4.03
CA SER A 115 -12.86 -2.33 -3.47
C SER A 115 -11.60 -1.61 -2.97
N THR A 116 -10.53 -2.35 -2.68
CA THR A 116 -9.36 -1.82 -1.95
C THR A 116 -8.01 -2.13 -2.61
N SER A 117 -8.01 -2.94 -3.66
CA SER A 117 -6.76 -3.47 -4.24
C SER A 117 -6.61 -3.21 -5.73
N LEU A 118 -7.46 -2.37 -6.31
CA LEU A 118 -7.38 -1.98 -7.72
C LEU A 118 -7.34 -0.46 -7.86
N ALA A 119 -6.50 0.01 -8.79
CA ALA A 119 -6.44 1.39 -9.24
C ALA A 119 -6.28 1.43 -10.76
N THR A 120 -6.85 2.43 -11.41
CA THR A 120 -6.62 2.73 -12.83
C THR A 120 -5.24 3.33 -13.04
N LEU A 121 -4.77 3.37 -14.29
CA LEU A 121 -3.49 4.00 -14.62
C LEU A 121 -3.49 5.50 -14.26
N ALA A 122 -4.62 6.19 -14.47
CA ALA A 122 -4.77 7.59 -14.08
C ALA A 122 -4.68 7.80 -12.56
N GLU A 123 -5.23 6.87 -11.77
CA GLU A 123 -5.12 6.91 -10.32
C GLU A 123 -3.69 6.61 -9.85
N PHE A 124 -2.96 5.69 -10.50
CA PHE A 124 -1.53 5.50 -10.24
C PHE A 124 -0.73 6.78 -10.51
N GLY A 125 -1.00 7.51 -11.58
CA GLY A 125 -0.38 8.80 -11.87
C GLY A 125 -0.61 9.83 -10.75
N LYS A 126 -1.82 9.91 -10.19
CA LYS A 126 -2.13 10.78 -9.04
C LYS A 126 -1.37 10.34 -7.78
N ILE A 127 -1.33 9.03 -7.52
CA ILE A 127 -0.59 8.46 -6.38
C ILE A 127 0.89 8.81 -6.48
N PHE A 128 1.50 8.67 -7.65
CA PHE A 128 2.91 9.02 -7.86
C PHE A 128 3.17 10.51 -7.69
N LYS A 129 2.29 11.37 -8.22
CA LYS A 129 2.38 12.83 -7.99
C LYS A 129 2.30 13.17 -6.49
N LYS A 130 1.41 12.50 -5.73
CA LYS A 130 1.36 12.67 -4.27
C LYS A 130 2.65 12.21 -3.58
N VAL A 131 3.25 11.10 -4.02
CA VAL A 131 4.55 10.62 -3.50
C VAL A 131 5.62 11.66 -3.73
N ASP A 132 5.72 12.26 -4.94
CA ASP A 132 6.69 13.32 -5.24
C ASP A 132 6.49 14.55 -4.36
N MET A 133 5.24 14.96 -4.15
CA MET A 133 4.91 16.10 -3.27
C MET A 133 5.36 15.84 -1.83
N LEU A 134 5.12 14.63 -1.31
CA LEU A 134 5.54 14.24 0.04
C LEU A 134 7.06 14.23 0.19
N ILE A 135 7.78 13.67 -0.78
CA ILE A 135 9.25 13.64 -0.75
C ILE A 135 9.81 15.05 -0.80
N ALA A 136 9.29 15.91 -1.69
CA ALA A 136 9.72 17.30 -1.78
C ALA A 136 9.48 18.07 -0.47
N GLU A 137 8.32 17.84 0.17
CA GLU A 137 8.01 18.45 1.47
C GLU A 137 8.93 17.94 2.59
N MET A 138 9.14 16.62 2.67
CA MET A 138 10.07 16.02 3.63
C MET A 138 11.48 16.56 3.43
N GLY A 139 11.97 16.63 2.19
CA GLY A 139 13.28 17.19 1.87
C GLY A 139 13.42 18.65 2.28
N LYS A 140 12.39 19.48 2.02
CA LYS A 140 12.34 20.88 2.44
C LYS A 140 12.34 21.03 3.97
N ASN A 141 11.58 20.21 4.68
CA ASN A 141 11.53 20.22 6.14
C ASN A 141 12.89 19.85 6.74
N ILE A 142 13.57 18.83 6.22
CA ILE A 142 14.92 18.44 6.65
C ILE A 142 15.92 19.57 6.37
N TYR A 143 15.90 20.13 5.17
CA TYR A 143 16.81 21.23 4.77
C TYR A 143 16.64 22.47 5.65
N ASN A 144 15.41 22.79 6.05
CA ASN A 144 15.08 23.92 6.92
C ASN A 144 15.31 23.63 8.42
N GLY A 145 15.82 22.45 8.78
CA GLY A 145 16.06 22.07 10.18
C GLY A 145 14.78 21.90 11.00
N ASN A 146 13.66 21.54 10.38
CA ASN A 146 12.43 21.29 11.10
C ASN A 146 12.56 20.02 11.93
N ILE A 147 12.51 20.15 13.25
CA ILE A 147 12.61 19.05 14.24
C ILE A 147 11.32 18.91 15.08
N GLU A 148 10.22 19.48 14.61
CA GLU A 148 8.97 19.45 15.35
C GLU A 148 8.46 18.02 15.51
N ALA A 149 8.15 17.61 16.76
CA ALA A 149 7.57 16.31 17.06
C ALA A 149 6.05 16.34 16.77
N LYS A 150 5.65 15.68 15.70
CA LYS A 150 4.25 15.51 15.26
C LYS A 150 3.91 14.02 15.13
N PRO A 151 3.74 13.29 16.25
CA PRO A 151 3.45 11.87 16.18
C PRO A 151 2.08 11.61 15.57
N LEU A 152 1.99 10.49 14.86
CA LEU A 152 0.72 9.97 14.37
C LEU A 152 -0.02 9.27 15.51
N LYS A 153 -1.34 9.40 15.56
CA LYS A 153 -2.25 8.74 16.49
C LYS A 153 -3.48 8.18 15.76
N GLY A 154 -4.17 7.25 16.37
CA GLY A 154 -5.37 6.64 15.80
C GLY A 154 -5.07 5.35 15.05
N GLY A 155 -5.30 5.29 13.73
CA GLY A 155 -5.05 4.10 12.92
C GLY A 155 -3.59 3.65 12.85
N HIS A 156 -2.66 4.54 13.20
CA HIS A 156 -1.24 4.29 13.43
C HIS A 156 -0.80 5.11 14.64
N ASP A 157 -0.15 4.48 15.63
CA ASP A 157 0.39 5.16 16.80
C ASP A 157 1.93 5.12 16.78
N SER A 158 2.54 6.28 16.50
CA SER A 158 3.99 6.39 16.45
C SER A 158 4.68 6.27 17.81
N CYS A 159 3.93 6.41 18.90
CA CYS A 159 4.46 6.35 20.28
C CYS A 159 4.35 4.96 20.91
N GLU A 160 3.52 4.06 20.39
CA GLU A 160 3.21 2.76 21.01
C GLU A 160 4.46 1.92 21.33
N HIS A 161 5.44 1.95 20.44
CA HIS A 161 6.70 1.19 20.60
C HIS A 161 7.94 2.09 20.49
N CYS A 162 7.79 3.39 20.80
CA CYS A 162 8.88 4.34 20.69
C CYS A 162 9.90 4.16 21.84
N PRO A 163 11.18 3.89 21.55
CA PRO A 163 12.19 3.70 22.60
C PRO A 163 12.57 5.00 23.32
N TYR A 164 12.11 6.16 22.80
CA TYR A 164 12.41 7.48 23.34
C TYR A 164 11.27 8.09 24.17
N ASP A 165 10.23 7.35 24.46
CA ASP A 165 9.05 7.84 25.20
C ASP A 165 9.45 8.49 26.54
N SER A 166 10.39 7.90 27.27
CA SER A 166 10.85 8.39 28.57
C SER A 166 11.64 9.69 28.51
N VAL A 167 12.25 10.05 27.38
CA VAL A 167 13.06 11.26 27.20
C VAL A 167 12.42 12.26 26.25
N CYS A 168 11.40 11.85 25.54
CA CYS A 168 10.65 12.70 24.61
C CYS A 168 9.75 13.66 25.40
N ALA A 169 10.04 14.94 25.35
CA ALA A 169 9.22 15.98 25.98
C ALA A 169 7.90 16.26 25.22
N TYR A 170 7.51 15.39 24.29
CA TYR A 170 6.25 15.53 23.58
C TYR A 170 5.08 15.46 24.56
N ARG A 171 4.42 16.56 24.76
CA ARG A 171 3.20 16.67 25.55
C ARG A 171 2.06 16.79 24.57
N GLN A 172 1.34 15.73 24.35
CA GLN A 172 0.08 15.49 23.62
C GLN A 172 -0.64 16.70 22.93
N SER A 173 0.07 17.78 22.63
CA SER A 173 -0.53 19.05 22.22
C SER A 173 -0.96 19.07 20.75
N ASN A 174 -0.33 18.31 19.84
CA ASN A 174 -0.68 18.35 18.42
C ASN A 174 -0.36 17.01 17.70
N PRO A 175 -1.01 15.88 18.02
CA PRO A 175 -0.87 14.67 17.22
C PRO A 175 -1.57 14.85 15.87
N ILE A 176 -1.03 14.21 14.85
CA ILE A 176 -1.73 14.04 13.58
C ILE A 176 -2.62 12.80 13.71
N THR A 177 -3.93 12.97 13.66
CA THR A 177 -4.87 11.86 13.76
C THR A 177 -4.98 11.14 12.42
N CYS A 178 -4.59 9.86 12.39
CA CYS A 178 -4.70 9.01 11.21
C CYS A 178 -6.04 8.31 11.15
N PHE A 179 -6.73 8.46 10.05
CA PHE A 179 -7.96 7.75 9.74
C PHE A 179 -7.74 6.77 8.58
N SER A 180 -8.34 5.60 8.68
CA SER A 180 -8.42 4.69 7.54
C SER A 180 -9.68 5.02 6.75
N VAL A 181 -9.50 5.48 5.53
CA VAL A 181 -10.58 5.80 4.59
C VAL A 181 -10.49 4.91 3.35
N ASP A 182 -11.58 4.80 2.60
CA ASP A 182 -11.60 4.00 1.39
C ASP A 182 -10.77 4.62 0.25
N ASN A 183 -10.38 3.81 -0.72
CA ASN A 183 -9.49 4.24 -1.80
C ASN A 183 -10.07 5.38 -2.65
N LYS A 184 -11.39 5.42 -2.83
CA LYS A 184 -12.03 6.48 -3.62
C LYS A 184 -11.85 7.83 -2.92
N THR A 185 -12.13 7.88 -1.63
CA THR A 185 -11.92 9.08 -0.79
C THR A 185 -10.44 9.52 -0.83
N VAL A 186 -9.49 8.56 -0.71
CA VAL A 186 -8.05 8.88 -0.82
C VAL A 186 -7.72 9.53 -2.16
N ILE A 187 -8.21 8.98 -3.26
CA ILE A 187 -7.95 9.53 -4.61
C ILE A 187 -8.60 10.90 -4.79
N GLU A 188 -9.78 11.13 -4.23
CA GLU A 188 -10.46 12.43 -4.23
C GLU A 188 -9.64 13.47 -3.44
N GLU A 189 -9.18 13.15 -2.24
CA GLU A 189 -8.32 14.03 -1.42
C GLU A 189 -7.01 14.37 -2.13
N ILE A 190 -6.33 13.38 -2.70
CA ILE A 190 -5.11 13.58 -3.49
C ILE A 190 -5.39 14.50 -4.68
N THR A 191 -6.50 14.31 -5.38
CA THR A 191 -6.88 15.12 -6.54
C THR A 191 -7.09 16.58 -6.15
N ASN A 192 -7.80 16.82 -5.05
CA ASN A 192 -8.06 18.18 -4.54
C ASN A 192 -6.76 18.87 -4.11
N GLU A 193 -5.84 18.14 -3.47
CA GLU A 193 -4.55 18.67 -3.06
C GLU A 193 -3.65 19.02 -4.25
N ILE A 194 -3.67 18.21 -5.32
CA ILE A 194 -2.93 18.48 -6.55
C ILE A 194 -3.45 19.75 -7.21
N ASN A 195 -4.78 19.88 -7.37
CA ASN A 195 -5.40 21.02 -8.00
C ASN A 195 -5.21 22.32 -7.22
N GLY A 196 -5.30 22.28 -5.88
CA GLY A 196 -5.09 23.46 -5.02
C GLY A 196 -3.65 23.95 -4.91
N LYS A 197 -2.66 23.21 -5.44
CA LYS A 197 -1.27 23.64 -5.56
C LYS A 197 -0.89 24.15 -6.95
N GLU A 198 -1.77 23.97 -7.95
CA GLU A 198 -1.60 24.47 -9.32
C GLU A 198 -2.22 25.88 -9.51
N GLU A 199 -3.00 26.37 -8.53
CA GLU A 199 -3.47 27.75 -8.43
C GLU A 199 -2.50 28.64 -7.64
#